data_8746c2bc68d5420f6dad5414eed041d9
#
_entry.id   8746c2bc68d5420f6dad5414eed041d9
#
_cell.length_a   1.000
_cell.length_b   1.000
_cell.length_c   1.000
_cell.angle_alpha   90.00
_cell.angle_beta   90.00
_cell.angle_gamma   90.00
#
_symmetry.space_group_name_H-M   'P 1'
#
loop_
_entity.id
_entity.type
_entity.pdbx_description
1 polymer ?
#
loop_
_entity_poly.entity_id
_entity_poly.type
_entity_poly.pdbx_seq_one_letter_code
_entity_poly.pdbx_strand_id
1 'polypeptide(L)'
;MRARIAAAAARLMAEDGIDDFALAKRKAARQLGADSTHALPDNAEVEEALRTYQALYQEKEQRERIGALREVALDAMEAFAEFRPYLYGAVLKETAGKYGGIDLQLFTDDNKGVELYLLNRKIAYEVADERRRVGDQARAVTVLHLEWDDVPLNLAVYAANDERVALRNVAGDRIVERAGLEAVRELVAAAWSTK
;
A
#
# COMPACT_ATOMS: atom_id res chain seq x y z
N MET A 1 -6.11 6.85 -36.22
CA MET A 1 -4.64 6.68 -36.35
C MET A 1 -3.87 7.69 -35.49
N ARG A 2 -4.13 8.98 -35.59
CA ARG A 2 -3.45 10.06 -34.84
C ARG A 2 -3.38 9.83 -33.32
N ALA A 3 -4.52 9.52 -32.66
CA ALA A 3 -4.55 9.21 -31.22
C ALA A 3 -3.74 7.94 -30.86
N ARG A 4 -3.71 6.94 -31.75
CA ARG A 4 -2.89 5.74 -31.54
C ARG A 4 -1.39 6.04 -31.61
N ILE A 5 -0.98 6.95 -32.52
CA ILE A 5 0.41 7.41 -32.60
C ILE A 5 0.77 8.22 -31.36
N ALA A 6 -0.13 9.10 -30.87
CA ALA A 6 0.09 9.85 -29.64
C ALA A 6 0.29 8.93 -28.43
N ALA A 7 -0.56 7.94 -28.25
CA ALA A 7 -0.44 6.97 -27.16
C ALA A 7 0.84 6.12 -27.26
N ALA A 8 1.20 5.66 -28.45
CA ALA A 8 2.45 4.91 -28.67
C ALA A 8 3.70 5.78 -28.46
N ALA A 9 3.65 7.05 -28.89
CA ALA A 9 4.74 8.00 -28.64
C ALA A 9 4.91 8.30 -27.14
N ALA A 10 3.81 8.53 -26.42
CA ALA A 10 3.79 8.73 -24.98
C ALA A 10 4.40 7.53 -24.23
N ARG A 11 4.04 6.32 -24.62
CA ARG A 11 4.62 5.11 -24.07
C ARG A 11 6.13 5.01 -24.30
N LEU A 12 6.61 5.28 -25.52
CA LEU A 12 8.04 5.30 -25.83
C LEU A 12 8.79 6.36 -25.02
N MET A 13 8.18 7.53 -24.78
CA MET A 13 8.75 8.58 -23.93
C MET A 13 8.85 8.11 -22.48
N ALA A 14 7.82 7.45 -21.96
CA ALA A 14 7.78 7.00 -20.57
C ALA A 14 8.67 5.77 -20.29
N GLU A 15 8.68 4.78 -21.19
CA GLU A 15 9.39 3.51 -20.99
C GLU A 15 10.84 3.54 -21.49
N ASP A 16 11.08 4.16 -22.66
CA ASP A 16 12.39 4.18 -23.30
C ASP A 16 13.20 5.45 -22.97
N GLY A 17 12.62 6.41 -22.19
CA GLY A 17 13.28 7.67 -21.83
C GLY A 17 13.54 8.59 -23.00
N ILE A 18 12.67 8.61 -24.02
CA ILE A 18 12.81 9.48 -25.20
C ILE A 18 12.21 10.85 -24.87
N ASP A 19 13.04 11.88 -24.73
CA ASP A 19 12.59 13.25 -24.44
C ASP A 19 12.18 14.03 -25.70
N ASP A 20 12.66 13.64 -26.88
CA ASP A 20 12.33 14.29 -28.16
C ASP A 20 10.98 13.81 -28.72
N PHE A 21 9.98 14.69 -28.69
CA PHE A 21 8.64 14.45 -29.24
C PHE A 21 8.66 14.06 -30.72
N ALA A 22 9.52 14.69 -31.54
CA ALA A 22 9.58 14.39 -32.97
C ALA A 22 10.12 12.97 -33.21
N LEU A 23 11.12 12.56 -32.45
CA LEU A 23 11.66 11.20 -32.49
C LEU A 23 10.64 10.18 -32.03
N ALA A 24 9.98 10.45 -30.88
CA ALA A 24 8.96 9.57 -30.34
C ALA A 24 7.79 9.35 -31.32
N LYS A 25 7.28 10.43 -31.92
CA LYS A 25 6.20 10.37 -32.93
C LYS A 25 6.60 9.59 -34.16
N ARG A 26 7.80 9.80 -34.71
CA ARG A 26 8.28 9.03 -35.88
C ARG A 26 8.45 7.55 -35.56
N LYS A 27 9.04 7.21 -34.41
CA LYS A 27 9.22 5.84 -33.95
C LYS A 27 7.86 5.14 -33.75
N ALA A 28 6.91 5.82 -33.13
CA ALA A 28 5.55 5.33 -32.93
C ALA A 28 4.80 5.10 -34.24
N ALA A 29 4.88 6.06 -35.17
CA ALA A 29 4.27 5.93 -36.50
C ALA A 29 4.81 4.71 -37.26
N ARG A 30 6.14 4.49 -37.23
CA ARG A 30 6.79 3.33 -37.83
C ARG A 30 6.31 2.02 -37.20
N GLN A 31 6.24 1.92 -35.88
CA GLN A 31 5.75 0.73 -35.18
C GLN A 31 4.30 0.38 -35.53
N LEU A 32 3.51 1.40 -35.85
CA LEU A 32 2.11 1.23 -36.23
C LEU A 32 1.88 1.06 -37.75
N GLY A 33 2.97 0.97 -38.55
CA GLY A 33 2.89 0.86 -39.99
C GLY A 33 2.30 2.10 -40.67
N ALA A 34 2.48 3.29 -40.06
CA ALA A 34 1.94 4.56 -40.52
C ALA A 34 3.03 5.54 -40.95
N ASP A 35 4.15 5.04 -41.48
CA ASP A 35 5.34 5.85 -41.86
C ASP A 35 5.02 6.97 -42.86
N SER A 36 4.03 6.76 -43.74
CA SER A 36 3.62 7.71 -44.78
C SER A 36 2.54 8.70 -44.30
N THR A 37 2.14 8.69 -43.04
CA THR A 37 1.05 9.56 -42.61
C THR A 37 1.52 11.00 -42.42
N HIS A 38 0.80 11.94 -43.05
CA HIS A 38 0.98 13.37 -42.82
C HIS A 38 0.22 13.87 -41.58
N ALA A 39 -0.59 13.00 -40.95
CA ALA A 39 -1.41 13.32 -39.77
C ALA A 39 -0.75 12.87 -38.45
N LEU A 40 0.49 13.27 -38.23
CA LEU A 40 1.16 13.07 -36.93
C LEU A 40 0.46 13.89 -35.84
N PRO A 41 0.39 13.39 -34.61
CA PRO A 41 -0.12 14.17 -33.48
C PRO A 41 0.76 15.38 -33.23
N ASP A 42 0.18 16.47 -32.71
CA ASP A 42 0.96 17.58 -32.21
C ASP A 42 1.60 17.24 -30.84
N ASN A 43 2.41 18.16 -30.29
CA ASN A 43 3.10 17.89 -29.04
C ASN A 43 2.12 17.86 -27.85
N ALA A 44 1.07 18.69 -27.90
CA ALA A 44 0.07 18.73 -26.84
C ALA A 44 -0.73 17.43 -26.72
N GLU A 45 -1.06 16.80 -27.87
CA GLU A 45 -1.73 15.49 -27.88
C GLU A 45 -0.83 14.38 -27.33
N VAL A 46 0.46 14.40 -27.59
CA VAL A 46 1.42 13.44 -27.01
C VAL A 46 1.61 13.70 -25.53
N GLU A 47 1.69 14.97 -25.10
CA GLU A 47 1.83 15.35 -23.70
C GLU A 47 0.62 14.90 -22.88
N GLU A 48 -0.61 15.07 -23.38
CA GLU A 48 -1.82 14.60 -22.72
C GLU A 48 -1.87 13.08 -22.62
N ALA A 49 -1.48 12.38 -23.70
CA ALA A 49 -1.34 10.94 -23.70
C ALA A 49 -0.27 10.47 -22.69
N LEU A 50 0.83 11.21 -22.54
CA LEU A 50 1.89 10.92 -21.57
C LEU A 50 1.40 11.09 -20.12
N ARG A 51 0.65 12.14 -19.82
CA ARG A 51 0.03 12.32 -18.49
C ARG A 51 -0.92 11.20 -18.16
N THR A 52 -1.77 10.82 -19.12
CA THR A 52 -2.70 9.69 -18.95
C THR A 52 -1.96 8.37 -18.69
N TYR A 53 -0.91 8.11 -19.46
CA TYR A 53 -0.08 6.91 -19.30
C TYR A 53 0.58 6.86 -17.91
N GLN A 54 1.19 7.98 -17.49
CA GLN A 54 1.85 8.08 -16.18
C GLN A 54 0.87 7.88 -15.02
N ALA A 55 -0.33 8.47 -15.11
CA ALA A 55 -1.37 8.30 -14.09
C ALA A 55 -1.79 6.82 -13.96
N LEU A 56 -2.05 6.15 -15.09
CA LEU A 56 -2.40 4.72 -15.11
C LEU A 56 -1.27 3.82 -14.59
N TYR A 57 -0.02 4.16 -14.90
CA TYR A 57 1.15 3.42 -14.41
C TYR A 57 1.30 3.56 -12.89
N GLN A 58 1.14 4.78 -12.36
CA GLN A 58 1.17 5.04 -10.92
C GLN A 58 0.06 4.30 -10.16
N GLU A 59 -1.15 4.25 -10.72
CA GLU A 59 -2.25 3.47 -10.12
C GLU A 59 -1.96 1.97 -10.10
N LYS A 60 -1.35 1.45 -11.18
CA LYS A 60 -0.95 0.04 -11.25
C LYS A 60 0.13 -0.29 -10.22
N GLU A 61 1.19 0.51 -10.16
CA GLU A 61 2.25 0.36 -9.16
C GLU A 61 1.71 0.43 -7.72
N GLN A 62 0.79 1.36 -7.47
CA GLN A 62 0.16 1.49 -6.16
C GLN A 62 -0.64 0.24 -5.80
N ARG A 63 -1.45 -0.29 -6.73
CA ARG A 63 -2.23 -1.52 -6.49
C ARG A 63 -1.33 -2.73 -6.24
N GLU A 64 -0.28 -2.91 -7.03
CA GLU A 64 0.68 -4.01 -6.86
C GLU A 64 1.41 -3.91 -5.51
N ARG A 65 1.81 -2.70 -5.10
CA ARG A 65 2.43 -2.44 -3.79
C ARG A 65 1.49 -2.76 -2.63
N ILE A 66 0.26 -2.26 -2.69
CA ILE A 66 -0.75 -2.54 -1.66
C ILE A 66 -1.06 -4.04 -1.58
N GLY A 67 -1.14 -4.72 -2.72
CA GLY A 67 -1.31 -6.18 -2.77
C GLY A 67 -0.19 -6.90 -2.04
N ALA A 68 1.06 -6.58 -2.35
CA ALA A 68 2.24 -7.17 -1.70
C ALA A 68 2.28 -6.88 -0.19
N LEU A 69 1.98 -5.63 0.23
CA LEU A 69 1.93 -5.28 1.65
C LEU A 69 0.81 -6.01 2.40
N ARG A 70 -0.33 -6.27 1.76
CA ARG A 70 -1.42 -7.06 2.35
C ARG A 70 -1.07 -8.54 2.51
N GLU A 71 -0.29 -9.11 1.59
CA GLU A 71 0.22 -10.48 1.73
C GLU A 71 1.15 -10.61 2.93
N VAL A 72 2.10 -9.68 3.08
CA VAL A 72 3.00 -9.63 4.25
C VAL A 72 2.21 -9.37 5.53
N ALA A 73 1.20 -8.48 5.49
CA ALA A 73 0.32 -8.23 6.63
C ALA A 73 -0.46 -9.49 7.05
N LEU A 74 -0.97 -10.25 6.08
CA LEU A 74 -1.69 -11.50 6.33
C LEU A 74 -0.78 -12.54 7.00
N ASP A 75 0.44 -12.72 6.49
CA ASP A 75 1.43 -13.63 7.09
C ASP A 75 1.74 -13.23 8.55
N ALA A 76 2.00 -11.95 8.80
CA ALA A 76 2.19 -11.44 10.15
C ALA A 76 0.96 -11.67 11.04
N MET A 77 -0.25 -11.39 10.54
CA MET A 77 -1.49 -11.61 11.29
C MET A 77 -1.71 -13.10 11.63
N GLU A 78 -1.37 -14.02 10.73
CA GLU A 78 -1.41 -15.46 11.00
C GLU A 78 -0.41 -15.86 12.08
N ALA A 79 0.79 -15.29 12.04
CA ALA A 79 1.83 -15.53 13.04
C ALA A 79 1.44 -15.02 14.44
N PHE A 80 0.71 -13.90 14.53
CA PHE A 80 0.22 -13.30 15.76
C PHE A 80 -1.25 -13.65 16.08
N ALA A 81 -1.83 -14.70 15.47
CA ALA A 81 -3.26 -15.02 15.59
C ALA A 81 -3.75 -15.17 17.03
N GLU A 82 -2.93 -15.70 17.94
CA GLU A 82 -3.26 -15.84 19.38
C GLU A 82 -3.50 -14.49 20.08
N PHE A 83 -2.94 -13.40 19.56
CA PHE A 83 -3.07 -12.04 20.10
C PHE A 83 -4.17 -11.23 19.42
N ARG A 84 -5.05 -11.84 18.65
CA ARG A 84 -6.19 -11.20 17.96
C ARG A 84 -5.79 -9.98 17.14
N PRO A 85 -5.08 -10.18 16.02
CA PRO A 85 -4.56 -9.10 15.19
C PRO A 85 -5.65 -8.46 14.32
N TYR A 86 -5.53 -7.15 14.12
CA TYR A 86 -6.33 -6.37 13.17
C TYR A 86 -5.42 -5.46 12.36
N LEU A 87 -5.57 -5.51 11.04
CA LEU A 87 -4.92 -4.56 10.13
C LEU A 87 -5.64 -3.22 10.16
N TYR A 88 -4.89 -2.13 10.25
CA TYR A 88 -5.43 -0.76 10.15
C TYR A 88 -4.46 0.16 9.41
N GLY A 89 -4.81 1.44 9.27
CA GLY A 89 -3.92 2.45 8.71
C GLY A 89 -3.81 2.42 7.19
N ALA A 90 -2.63 2.81 6.69
CA ALA A 90 -2.42 3.14 5.28
C ALA A 90 -2.55 1.93 4.34
N VAL A 91 -2.14 0.73 4.75
CA VAL A 91 -2.25 -0.49 3.94
C VAL A 91 -3.72 -0.92 3.77
N LEU A 92 -4.50 -0.84 4.84
CA LEU A 92 -5.95 -1.11 4.77
C LEU A 92 -6.66 -0.11 3.86
N LYS A 93 -6.32 1.18 3.97
CA LYS A 93 -6.93 2.30 3.22
C LYS A 93 -6.37 2.51 1.81
N GLU A 94 -5.43 1.68 1.37
CA GLU A 94 -4.77 1.77 0.05
C GLU A 94 -3.96 3.06 -0.16
N THR A 95 -3.57 3.73 0.92
CA THR A 95 -2.83 4.98 0.90
C THR A 95 -1.34 4.85 1.26
N ALA A 96 -0.84 3.61 1.45
CA ALA A 96 0.56 3.38 1.80
C ALA A 96 1.49 3.86 0.67
N GLY A 97 2.44 4.71 1.03
CA GLY A 97 3.49 5.20 0.13
C GLY A 97 4.58 4.17 -0.14
N LYS A 98 5.59 4.57 -0.91
CA LYS A 98 6.72 3.70 -1.31
C LYS A 98 7.47 3.06 -0.13
N TYR A 99 7.54 3.76 0.98
CA TYR A 99 8.24 3.31 2.21
C TYR A 99 7.26 3.09 3.36
N GLY A 100 5.97 2.93 3.05
CA GLY A 100 4.94 2.70 4.05
C GLY A 100 5.10 1.33 4.70
N GLY A 101 4.94 1.31 6.03
CA GLY A 101 4.91 0.08 6.83
C GLY A 101 3.49 -0.44 7.02
N ILE A 102 3.42 -1.59 7.68
CA ILE A 102 2.19 -2.25 8.08
C ILE A 102 1.88 -1.88 9.53
N ASP A 103 0.63 -1.54 9.80
CA ASP A 103 0.16 -1.26 11.15
C ASP A 103 -0.85 -2.32 11.59
N LEU A 104 -0.52 -3.04 12.68
CA LEU A 104 -1.40 -4.02 13.32
C LEU A 104 -1.77 -3.58 14.73
N GLN A 105 -3.02 -3.84 15.11
CA GLN A 105 -3.49 -3.79 16.49
C GLN A 105 -3.54 -5.22 17.02
N LEU A 106 -3.00 -5.43 18.20
CA LEU A 106 -3.11 -6.69 18.93
C LEU A 106 -3.94 -6.46 20.21
N PHE A 107 -4.81 -7.41 20.53
CA PHE A 107 -5.68 -7.32 21.72
C PHE A 107 -5.42 -8.49 22.65
N THR A 108 -4.63 -8.22 23.69
CA THR A 108 -4.23 -9.24 24.66
C THR A 108 -3.99 -8.62 26.03
N ASP A 109 -4.20 -9.38 27.09
CA ASP A 109 -3.77 -9.03 28.45
C ASP A 109 -2.36 -9.55 28.75
N ASP A 110 -1.77 -10.32 27.82
CA ASP A 110 -0.40 -10.84 27.89
C ASP A 110 0.55 -10.06 26.99
N ASN A 111 0.89 -8.83 27.36
CA ASN A 111 1.87 -8.03 26.65
C ASN A 111 3.25 -8.70 26.58
N LYS A 112 3.64 -9.40 27.66
CA LYS A 112 4.92 -10.12 27.72
C LYS A 112 4.94 -11.32 26.76
N GLY A 113 3.79 -11.94 26.51
CA GLY A 113 3.67 -13.01 25.54
C GLY A 113 4.04 -12.56 24.12
N VAL A 114 3.65 -11.34 23.73
CA VAL A 114 4.03 -10.76 22.42
C VAL A 114 5.55 -10.57 22.33
N GLU A 115 6.16 -9.99 23.36
CA GLU A 115 7.61 -9.80 23.40
C GLU A 115 8.37 -11.15 23.42
N LEU A 116 7.90 -12.12 24.21
CA LEU A 116 8.49 -13.46 24.24
C LEU A 116 8.38 -14.18 22.90
N TYR A 117 7.29 -13.99 22.19
CA TYR A 117 7.12 -14.53 20.85
C TYR A 117 8.22 -13.99 19.90
N LEU A 118 8.46 -12.67 19.91
CA LEU A 118 9.50 -12.04 19.11
C LEU A 118 10.91 -12.50 19.50
N LEU A 119 11.19 -12.52 20.81
CA LEU A 119 12.47 -12.97 21.34
C LEU A 119 12.79 -14.42 20.97
N ASN A 120 11.82 -15.33 21.11
CA ASN A 120 11.98 -16.75 20.78
C ASN A 120 12.28 -16.96 19.30
N ARG A 121 11.80 -16.08 18.43
CA ARG A 121 12.06 -16.09 16.99
C ARG A 121 13.28 -15.25 16.58
N LYS A 122 13.95 -14.64 17.55
CA LYS A 122 15.11 -13.74 17.33
C LYS A 122 14.79 -12.56 16.41
N ILE A 123 13.55 -12.07 16.48
CA ILE A 123 13.12 -10.88 15.75
C ILE A 123 13.49 -9.67 16.61
N ALA A 124 14.32 -8.78 16.07
CA ALA A 124 14.66 -7.53 16.73
C ALA A 124 13.47 -6.57 16.72
N TYR A 125 13.24 -5.86 17.82
CA TYR A 125 12.18 -4.87 17.93
C TYR A 125 12.60 -3.71 18.84
N GLU A 126 11.96 -2.57 18.62
CA GLU A 126 12.05 -1.40 19.50
C GLU A 126 10.68 -1.18 20.15
N VAL A 127 10.70 -0.74 21.41
CA VAL A 127 9.48 -0.47 22.21
C VAL A 127 9.30 1.03 22.34
N ALA A 128 8.10 1.51 22.02
CA ALA A 128 7.69 2.89 22.28
C ALA A 128 6.31 2.93 22.94
N ASP A 129 6.10 3.90 23.82
CA ASP A 129 4.76 4.20 24.33
C ASP A 129 4.18 5.39 23.57
N GLU A 130 3.09 5.15 22.86
CA GLU A 130 2.40 6.18 22.10
C GLU A 130 1.06 6.55 22.74
N ARG A 131 0.75 7.85 22.72
CA ARG A 131 -0.53 8.32 23.24
C ARG A 131 -1.63 8.08 22.21
N ARG A 132 -2.57 7.20 22.51
CA ARG A 132 -3.67 6.82 21.63
C ARG A 132 -5.02 6.96 22.32
N ARG A 133 -6.08 7.17 21.54
CA ARG A 133 -7.46 7.24 22.06
C ARG A 133 -8.15 5.89 21.99
N VAL A 134 -8.63 5.44 23.15
CA VAL A 134 -9.42 4.23 23.33
C VAL A 134 -10.78 4.66 23.89
N GLY A 135 -11.83 4.63 23.06
CA GLY A 135 -13.07 5.30 23.37
C GLY A 135 -12.84 6.82 23.51
N ASP A 136 -13.28 7.37 24.62
CA ASP A 136 -13.15 8.79 24.92
C ASP A 136 -11.88 9.12 25.73
N GLN A 137 -11.07 8.12 26.11
CA GLN A 137 -9.88 8.29 26.93
C GLN A 137 -8.60 8.23 26.10
N ALA A 138 -7.67 9.16 26.36
CA ALA A 138 -6.32 9.10 25.84
C ALA A 138 -5.45 8.30 26.82
N ARG A 139 -4.83 7.21 26.35
CA ARG A 139 -3.95 6.33 27.13
C ARG A 139 -2.61 6.13 26.43
N ALA A 140 -1.59 5.79 27.21
CA ALA A 140 -0.36 5.24 26.64
C ALA A 140 -0.65 3.82 26.14
N VAL A 141 -0.22 3.53 24.94
CA VAL A 141 -0.32 2.22 24.29
C VAL A 141 1.07 1.81 23.86
N THR A 142 1.50 0.63 24.26
CA THR A 142 2.79 0.09 23.86
C THR A 142 2.77 -0.28 22.38
N VAL A 143 3.74 0.23 21.63
CA VAL A 143 3.94 -0.07 20.20
C VAL A 143 5.30 -0.72 20.04
N LEU A 144 5.33 -1.89 19.41
CA LEU A 144 6.55 -2.60 19.04
C LEU A 144 6.83 -2.33 17.57
N HIS A 145 8.00 -1.74 17.28
CA HIS A 145 8.48 -1.47 15.93
C HIS A 145 9.47 -2.55 15.52
N LEU A 146 9.22 -3.22 14.41
CA LEU A 146 10.07 -4.30 13.91
C LEU A 146 10.03 -4.37 12.38
N GLU A 147 10.83 -5.26 11.81
CA GLU A 147 10.73 -5.65 10.41
C GLU A 147 10.16 -7.06 10.28
N TRP A 148 9.25 -7.23 9.34
CA TRP A 148 8.65 -8.51 8.96
C TRP A 148 8.76 -8.67 7.46
N ASP A 149 9.50 -9.68 6.99
CA ASP A 149 9.81 -9.87 5.56
C ASP A 149 10.34 -8.58 4.89
N ASP A 150 11.32 -7.93 5.53
CA ASP A 150 11.93 -6.67 5.08
C ASP A 150 10.95 -5.48 4.98
N VAL A 151 9.77 -5.61 5.58
CA VAL A 151 8.76 -4.55 5.64
C VAL A 151 8.63 -4.03 7.07
N PRO A 152 8.66 -2.70 7.29
CA PRO A 152 8.39 -2.13 8.61
C PRO A 152 7.01 -2.54 9.13
N LEU A 153 6.96 -3.08 10.34
CA LEU A 153 5.74 -3.53 11.00
C LEU A 153 5.62 -2.88 12.37
N ASN A 154 4.49 -2.26 12.63
CA ASN A 154 4.16 -1.66 13.91
C ASN A 154 3.06 -2.47 14.59
N LEU A 155 3.32 -2.97 15.78
CA LEU A 155 2.36 -3.73 16.59
C LEU A 155 1.89 -2.87 17.77
N ALA A 156 0.71 -2.30 17.71
CA ALA A 156 0.10 -1.57 18.81
C ALA A 156 -0.65 -2.55 19.72
N VAL A 157 -0.19 -2.70 20.97
CA VAL A 157 -0.72 -3.71 21.90
C VAL A 157 -1.73 -3.07 22.85
N TYR A 158 -2.98 -3.53 22.76
CA TYR A 158 -4.12 -3.08 23.55
C TYR A 158 -4.56 -4.18 24.52
N ALA A 159 -5.21 -3.79 25.63
CA ALA A 159 -5.85 -4.76 26.51
C ALA A 159 -6.95 -5.56 25.78
N ALA A 160 -7.15 -6.80 26.17
CA ALA A 160 -8.14 -7.69 25.52
C ALA A 160 -9.55 -7.09 25.46
N ASN A 161 -9.97 -6.37 26.51
CA ASN A 161 -11.29 -5.74 26.57
C ASN A 161 -11.44 -4.53 25.61
N ASP A 162 -10.33 -3.92 25.18
CA ASP A 162 -10.36 -2.79 24.26
C ASP A 162 -10.77 -3.21 22.83
N GLU A 163 -10.74 -4.49 22.49
CA GLU A 163 -11.20 -5.00 21.21
C GLU A 163 -12.64 -4.60 20.88
N ARG A 164 -13.48 -4.45 21.89
CA ARG A 164 -14.91 -4.06 21.74
C ARG A 164 -15.11 -2.55 21.79
N VAL A 165 -14.06 -1.81 22.10
CA VAL A 165 -14.11 -0.35 22.21
C VAL A 165 -13.73 0.29 20.87
N ALA A 166 -14.45 1.32 20.45
CA ALA A 166 -14.09 2.08 19.26
C ALA A 166 -12.77 2.82 19.51
N LEU A 167 -11.73 2.47 18.75
CA LEU A 167 -10.49 3.21 18.74
C LEU A 167 -10.66 4.46 17.87
N ARG A 168 -10.15 5.61 18.31
CA ARG A 168 -10.28 6.86 17.61
C ARG A 168 -8.92 7.37 17.16
N ASN A 169 -8.90 8.17 16.09
CA ASN A 169 -7.69 8.88 15.67
C ASN A 169 -7.23 9.87 16.75
N VAL A 170 -6.05 10.46 16.58
CA VAL A 170 -5.45 11.39 17.55
C VAL A 170 -6.36 12.58 17.86
N ALA A 171 -7.06 13.12 16.87
CA ALA A 171 -8.01 14.21 17.04
C ALA A 171 -9.29 13.78 17.79
N GLY A 172 -9.63 12.49 17.78
CA GLY A 172 -10.79 11.92 18.45
C GLY A 172 -12.12 12.08 17.70
N ASP A 173 -12.08 12.61 16.46
CA ASP A 173 -13.25 12.87 15.62
C ASP A 173 -13.65 11.67 14.74
N ARG A 174 -12.74 10.72 14.49
CA ARG A 174 -12.99 9.56 13.61
C ARG A 174 -12.62 8.25 14.29
N ILE A 175 -13.48 7.25 14.06
CA ILE A 175 -13.17 5.87 14.43
C ILE A 175 -12.09 5.33 13.48
N VAL A 176 -11.10 4.63 14.03
CA VAL A 176 -10.08 3.94 13.27
C VAL A 176 -10.69 2.69 12.66
N GLU A 177 -10.75 2.64 11.34
CA GLU A 177 -11.17 1.44 10.61
C GLU A 177 -10.10 0.36 10.75
N ARG A 178 -10.56 -0.89 10.90
CA ARG A 178 -9.68 -2.06 11.04
C ARG A 178 -10.30 -3.29 10.40
N ALA A 179 -9.47 -4.21 9.96
CA ALA A 179 -9.88 -5.49 9.36
C ALA A 179 -9.26 -6.65 10.12
N GLY A 180 -10.07 -7.60 10.53
CA GLY A 180 -9.63 -8.86 11.14
C GLY A 180 -9.04 -9.81 10.10
N LEU A 181 -8.50 -10.96 10.57
CA LEU A 181 -7.78 -11.93 9.76
C LEU A 181 -8.56 -12.40 8.52
N GLU A 182 -9.83 -12.79 8.69
CA GLU A 182 -10.65 -13.26 7.57
C GLU A 182 -10.91 -12.18 6.52
N ALA A 183 -11.19 -10.95 6.96
CA ALA A 183 -11.38 -9.83 6.03
C ALA A 183 -10.11 -9.51 5.23
N VAL A 184 -8.92 -9.62 5.84
CA VAL A 184 -7.64 -9.43 5.14
C VAL A 184 -7.39 -10.57 4.15
N ARG A 185 -7.73 -11.82 4.49
CA ARG A 185 -7.67 -12.95 3.54
C ARG A 185 -8.53 -12.70 2.30
N GLU A 186 -9.75 -12.19 2.49
CA GLU A 186 -10.64 -11.84 1.37
C GLU A 186 -10.04 -10.72 0.51
N LEU A 187 -9.44 -9.69 1.12
CA LEU A 187 -8.77 -8.61 0.39
C LEU A 187 -7.58 -9.10 -0.45
N VAL A 188 -6.78 -10.02 0.10
CA VAL A 188 -5.66 -10.64 -0.63
C VAL A 188 -6.18 -11.49 -1.77
N ALA A 189 -7.19 -12.34 -1.54
CA ALA A 189 -7.78 -13.20 -2.56
C ALA A 189 -8.40 -12.39 -3.72
N ALA A 190 -9.10 -11.28 -3.41
CA ALA A 190 -9.70 -10.41 -4.40
C ALA A 190 -8.66 -9.74 -5.32
N ALA A 191 -7.49 -9.38 -4.79
CA ALA A 191 -6.40 -8.79 -5.58
C ALA A 191 -5.87 -9.75 -6.65
N TRP A 192 -5.91 -11.06 -6.43
CA TRP A 192 -5.51 -12.08 -7.40
C TRP A 192 -6.56 -12.39 -8.46
N SER A 193 -7.84 -12.17 -8.15
CA SER A 193 -8.96 -12.46 -9.06
C SER A 193 -9.15 -11.40 -10.15
N THR A 194 -8.45 -10.27 -10.07
CA THR A 194 -8.56 -9.12 -10.99
C THR A 194 -7.41 -9.07 -12.03
N LYS A 195 -6.57 -10.13 -12.09
CA LYS A 195 -5.47 -10.25 -13.07
C LYS A 195 -5.88 -10.96 -14.37
#